data_eb948ed132fa51196969091d728453f5
#
_entry.id   eb948ed132fa51196969091d728453f5
#
_cell.length_a   1.000
_cell.length_b   1.000
_cell.length_c   1.000
_cell.angle_alpha   90.00
_cell.angle_beta   90.00
_cell.angle_gamma   90.00
#
_symmetry.space_group_name_H-M   'P 1'
#
loop_
_entity.id
_entity.type
_entity.pdbx_description
1 polymer ?
#
loop_
_entity_poly.entity_id
_entity_poly.type
_entity_poly.pdbx_seq_one_letter_code
_entity_poly.pdbx_strand_id
1 'polypeptide(L)'
;MNLHWHRRDLRLEDNRGLASAAEDEAIGLFVFDPTVLDHAAPPRLAFMLDALDSLQTAYQKRGTELLVARGNPATLVPAIAAEYDVSTVTWGADYSGLARRRDAAVRRALDDEGIERRAVHDAVHHRPGSITTNSGDPYKVFTYFSKKWHDRKKREPVDPPAAADLAAVESGASEHTRDGLPTLSDLGFEAPEAAIPPAGTEHARERLESFCAGDIYQYGERRDYPADRCTSRLSADLKYGTIGIREVYRATDRAEADADSEDERESVFEFQDQLAWREFYTQVLWDRPDAVTENYKSYDHPIQWNDDPEGLQAWKDGETGYPIVDAGMRQLREEAFMHNRVRMIVASFLTKDLLIDWREGYDWFREKLVDHDTANDNGGWQWAASTGTDAQPYFRVFNPTTQGERYDPDAEYIRRYIPELESVPAGTIHSWHELDEGTRQMHAPAYPAPIVDHSERRESAIEMFERARGDE
;
A
#
# COMPACT_ATOMS: atom_id res chain seq x y z
N MET A 1 -4.12 -9.42 -33.70
CA MET A 1 -4.32 -9.88 -32.30
C MET A 1 -3.36 -9.15 -31.39
N ASN A 2 -3.79 -8.80 -30.16
CA ASN A 2 -2.99 -8.06 -29.20
C ASN A 2 -2.82 -8.90 -27.91
N LEU A 3 -1.81 -8.55 -27.09
CA LEU A 3 -1.57 -9.21 -25.80
C LEU A 3 -1.60 -8.16 -24.69
N HIS A 4 -2.37 -8.40 -23.64
CA HIS A 4 -2.33 -7.61 -22.42
C HIS A 4 -1.55 -8.34 -21.33
N TRP A 5 -0.43 -7.76 -20.93
CA TRP A 5 0.38 -8.26 -19.82
C TRP A 5 -0.09 -7.66 -18.49
N HIS A 6 -0.92 -8.42 -17.76
CA HIS A 6 -1.39 -8.07 -16.41
C HIS A 6 -0.24 -8.03 -15.40
N ARG A 7 -0.33 -7.09 -14.44
CA ARG A 7 0.64 -6.93 -13.35
C ARG A 7 -0.01 -6.48 -12.04
N ARG A 8 -0.37 -5.19 -11.93
CA ARG A 8 -1.07 -4.56 -10.81
C ARG A 8 -2.44 -4.06 -11.27
N ASP A 9 -3.09 -4.83 -12.09
CA ASP A 9 -4.37 -4.54 -12.74
C ASP A 9 -5.14 -5.86 -12.91
N LEU A 10 -5.27 -6.60 -11.78
CA LEU A 10 -5.84 -7.95 -11.74
C LEU A 10 -7.38 -7.92 -11.82
N ARG A 11 -7.90 -7.36 -12.91
CA ARG A 11 -9.31 -7.21 -13.21
C ARG A 11 -9.54 -7.11 -14.71
N LEU A 12 -10.79 -7.32 -15.15
CA LEU A 12 -11.20 -7.04 -16.54
C LEU A 12 -11.84 -5.66 -16.67
N GLU A 13 -12.67 -5.27 -15.69
CA GLU A 13 -13.39 -4.01 -15.62
C GLU A 13 -12.44 -2.84 -15.34
N ASP A 14 -12.73 -1.69 -15.92
CA ASP A 14 -11.93 -0.46 -15.77
C ASP A 14 -10.41 -0.68 -15.97
N ASN A 15 -10.03 -1.63 -16.84
CA ASN A 15 -8.64 -1.90 -17.20
C ASN A 15 -8.31 -1.29 -18.54
N ARG A 16 -7.64 -0.13 -18.53
CA ARG A 16 -7.31 0.63 -19.74
C ARG A 16 -6.30 -0.08 -20.63
N GLY A 17 -5.40 -0.87 -20.06
CA GLY A 17 -4.44 -1.65 -20.84
C GLY A 17 -5.11 -2.76 -21.60
N LEU A 18 -6.00 -3.50 -20.93
CA LEU A 18 -6.79 -4.55 -21.55
C LEU A 18 -7.80 -3.98 -22.57
N ALA A 19 -8.50 -2.89 -22.24
CA ALA A 19 -9.41 -2.23 -23.18
C ALA A 19 -8.68 -1.76 -24.45
N SER A 20 -7.44 -1.28 -24.31
CA SER A 20 -6.61 -0.92 -25.48
C SER A 20 -6.12 -2.13 -26.27
N ALA A 21 -5.90 -3.28 -25.64
CA ALA A 21 -5.61 -4.53 -26.35
C ALA A 21 -6.85 -5.04 -27.11
N ALA A 22 -8.02 -4.94 -26.50
CA ALA A 22 -9.29 -5.39 -27.03
C ALA A 22 -9.90 -4.50 -28.13
N GLU A 23 -9.18 -3.46 -28.59
CA GLU A 23 -9.48 -2.76 -29.86
C GLU A 23 -9.35 -3.70 -31.08
N ASP A 24 -8.61 -4.80 -30.92
CA ASP A 24 -8.55 -5.99 -31.74
C ASP A 24 -8.67 -7.21 -30.77
N GLU A 25 -8.65 -8.45 -31.23
CA GLU A 25 -8.70 -9.61 -30.34
C GLU A 25 -7.53 -9.60 -29.33
N ALA A 26 -7.85 -9.71 -28.02
CA ALA A 26 -6.87 -9.64 -26.93
C ALA A 26 -6.63 -11.00 -26.25
N ILE A 27 -5.37 -11.28 -25.94
CA ILE A 27 -4.94 -12.36 -25.03
C ILE A 27 -4.52 -11.73 -23.70
N GLY A 28 -4.96 -12.31 -22.56
CA GLY A 28 -4.46 -11.97 -21.22
C GLY A 28 -3.24 -12.81 -20.85
N LEU A 29 -2.19 -12.19 -20.32
CA LEU A 29 -0.99 -12.87 -19.82
C LEU A 29 -0.63 -12.35 -18.43
N PHE A 30 -0.29 -13.26 -17.49
CA PHE A 30 0.40 -12.93 -16.25
C PHE A 30 1.75 -13.65 -16.17
N VAL A 31 2.80 -12.94 -15.75
CA VAL A 31 4.16 -13.50 -15.62
C VAL A 31 4.62 -13.40 -14.17
N PHE A 32 4.87 -14.56 -13.53
CA PHE A 32 5.57 -14.64 -12.25
C PHE A 32 7.05 -14.34 -12.48
N ASP A 33 7.44 -13.07 -12.30
CA ASP A 33 8.80 -12.58 -12.46
C ASP A 33 9.65 -12.93 -11.22
N PRO A 34 10.71 -13.76 -11.34
CA PRO A 34 11.57 -14.12 -10.22
C PRO A 34 12.16 -12.90 -9.48
N THR A 35 12.51 -11.84 -10.22
CA THR A 35 13.06 -10.62 -9.63
C THR A 35 12.04 -9.90 -8.71
N VAL A 36 10.75 -10.00 -9.03
CA VAL A 36 9.68 -9.47 -8.18
C VAL A 36 9.43 -10.41 -7.00
N LEU A 37 9.51 -11.73 -7.23
CA LEU A 37 9.34 -12.75 -6.18
C LEU A 37 10.43 -12.66 -5.10
N ASP A 38 11.67 -12.26 -5.45
CA ASP A 38 12.76 -12.03 -4.48
C ASP A 38 12.42 -10.91 -3.46
N HIS A 39 11.45 -10.07 -3.77
CA HIS A 39 10.94 -9.02 -2.89
C HIS A 39 9.52 -9.31 -2.34
N ALA A 40 9.00 -10.50 -2.61
CA ALA A 40 7.66 -10.89 -2.17
C ALA A 40 7.63 -11.27 -0.68
N ALA A 41 6.41 -11.40 -0.15
CA ALA A 41 6.18 -11.92 1.19
C ALA A 41 4.88 -12.74 1.20
N PRO A 42 4.73 -13.74 2.10
CA PRO A 42 3.59 -14.63 2.13
C PRO A 42 2.22 -13.94 2.11
N PRO A 43 1.95 -12.88 2.93
CA PRO A 43 0.64 -12.20 2.92
C PRO A 43 0.30 -11.61 1.55
N ARG A 44 1.28 -10.99 0.90
CA ARG A 44 1.12 -10.35 -0.41
C ARG A 44 0.91 -11.36 -1.53
N LEU A 45 1.62 -12.49 -1.48
CA LEU A 45 1.46 -13.56 -2.47
C LEU A 45 0.14 -14.28 -2.31
N ALA A 46 -0.32 -14.53 -1.08
CA ALA A 46 -1.62 -15.14 -0.83
C ALA A 46 -2.75 -14.30 -1.43
N PHE A 47 -2.77 -13.01 -1.16
CA PHE A 47 -3.76 -12.09 -1.75
C PHE A 47 -3.66 -12.02 -3.28
N MET A 48 -2.43 -11.99 -3.82
CA MET A 48 -2.21 -11.94 -5.27
C MET A 48 -2.70 -13.20 -5.97
N LEU A 49 -2.45 -14.37 -5.40
CA LEU A 49 -2.91 -15.65 -5.96
C LEU A 49 -4.43 -15.76 -5.94
N ASP A 50 -5.10 -15.33 -4.87
CA ASP A 50 -6.56 -15.26 -4.78
C ASP A 50 -7.14 -14.27 -5.82
N ALA A 51 -6.49 -13.11 -5.99
CA ALA A 51 -6.85 -12.14 -7.03
C ALA A 51 -6.68 -12.70 -8.45
N LEU A 52 -5.63 -13.49 -8.69
CA LEU A 52 -5.38 -14.14 -9.97
C LEU A 52 -6.40 -15.26 -10.25
N ASP A 53 -6.80 -16.02 -9.24
CA ASP A 53 -7.86 -17.04 -9.37
C ASP A 53 -9.19 -16.40 -9.76
N SER A 54 -9.54 -15.28 -9.11
CA SER A 54 -10.71 -14.47 -9.49
C SER A 54 -10.62 -13.96 -10.93
N LEU A 55 -9.45 -13.45 -11.35
CA LEU A 55 -9.22 -12.98 -12.71
C LEU A 55 -9.30 -14.12 -13.74
N GLN A 56 -8.68 -15.28 -13.46
CA GLN A 56 -8.76 -16.46 -14.32
C GLN A 56 -10.22 -16.92 -14.51
N THR A 57 -10.98 -16.98 -13.42
CA THR A 57 -12.43 -17.26 -13.45
C THR A 57 -13.19 -16.24 -14.33
N ALA A 58 -12.81 -14.97 -14.29
CA ALA A 58 -13.44 -13.94 -15.11
C ALA A 58 -13.15 -14.10 -16.62
N TYR A 59 -11.95 -14.56 -17.00
CA TYR A 59 -11.60 -14.94 -18.37
C TYR A 59 -12.38 -16.18 -18.81
N GLN A 60 -12.45 -17.23 -17.97
CA GLN A 60 -13.17 -18.46 -18.27
C GLN A 60 -14.67 -18.24 -18.50
N LYS A 61 -15.31 -17.36 -17.72
CA LYS A 61 -16.71 -16.93 -17.94
C LYS A 61 -16.92 -16.27 -19.31
N ARG A 62 -15.85 -15.81 -19.97
CA ARG A 62 -15.87 -15.23 -21.33
C ARG A 62 -15.41 -16.21 -22.42
N GLY A 63 -15.19 -17.49 -22.07
CA GLY A 63 -14.84 -18.56 -23.02
C GLY A 63 -13.39 -18.58 -23.45
N THR A 64 -12.49 -17.95 -22.67
CA THR A 64 -11.04 -17.98 -22.89
C THR A 64 -10.31 -18.17 -21.56
N GLU A 65 -8.97 -18.23 -21.59
CA GLU A 65 -8.15 -18.39 -20.40
C GLU A 65 -7.12 -17.26 -20.25
N LEU A 66 -6.72 -17.01 -19.02
CA LEU A 66 -5.56 -16.20 -18.70
C LEU A 66 -4.30 -17.05 -18.88
N LEU A 67 -3.42 -16.68 -19.79
CA LEU A 67 -2.11 -17.31 -19.90
C LEU A 67 -1.26 -16.98 -18.68
N VAL A 68 -0.59 -18.00 -18.13
CA VAL A 68 0.28 -17.87 -16.96
C VAL A 68 1.66 -18.36 -17.30
N ALA A 69 2.68 -17.58 -16.99
CA ALA A 69 4.08 -17.93 -17.22
C ALA A 69 4.93 -17.63 -15.97
N ARG A 70 6.12 -18.28 -15.86
CA ARG A 70 7.09 -18.01 -14.80
C ARG A 70 8.47 -17.86 -15.38
N GLY A 71 9.09 -16.70 -15.22
CA GLY A 71 10.44 -16.41 -15.70
C GLY A 71 10.65 -14.93 -15.97
N ASN A 72 11.71 -14.59 -16.68
CA ASN A 72 12.05 -13.22 -17.01
C ASN A 72 11.06 -12.64 -18.05
N PRO A 73 10.30 -11.58 -17.72
CA PRO A 73 9.34 -10.97 -18.64
C PRO A 73 9.98 -10.47 -19.95
N ALA A 74 11.23 -10.01 -19.92
CA ALA A 74 11.92 -9.56 -21.13
C ALA A 74 12.22 -10.69 -22.13
N THR A 75 12.18 -11.93 -21.69
CA THR A 75 12.30 -13.13 -22.55
C THR A 75 10.93 -13.69 -22.90
N LEU A 76 10.05 -13.85 -21.89
CA LEU A 76 8.78 -14.55 -22.07
C LEU A 76 7.74 -13.73 -22.83
N VAL A 77 7.63 -12.43 -22.55
CA VAL A 77 6.59 -11.61 -23.19
C VAL A 77 6.78 -11.55 -24.71
N PRO A 78 7.99 -11.30 -25.27
CA PRO A 78 8.19 -11.34 -26.73
C PRO A 78 8.02 -12.75 -27.30
N ALA A 79 8.49 -13.80 -26.62
CA ALA A 79 8.38 -15.18 -27.11
C ALA A 79 6.91 -15.61 -27.24
N ILE A 80 6.10 -15.35 -26.21
CA ILE A 80 4.65 -15.63 -26.24
C ILE A 80 3.97 -14.76 -27.30
N ALA A 81 4.32 -13.48 -27.41
CA ALA A 81 3.77 -12.60 -28.43
C ALA A 81 4.06 -13.09 -29.86
N ALA A 82 5.28 -13.58 -30.11
CA ALA A 82 5.65 -14.16 -31.41
C ALA A 82 4.91 -15.48 -31.69
N GLU A 83 4.74 -16.35 -30.68
CA GLU A 83 4.02 -17.63 -30.83
C GLU A 83 2.55 -17.45 -31.23
N TYR A 84 1.89 -16.40 -30.72
CA TYR A 84 0.49 -16.10 -31.00
C TYR A 84 0.28 -15.05 -32.10
N ASP A 85 1.31 -14.72 -32.90
CA ASP A 85 1.27 -13.70 -33.95
C ASP A 85 0.71 -12.34 -33.43
N VAL A 86 1.11 -11.94 -32.23
CA VAL A 86 0.68 -10.70 -31.58
C VAL A 86 1.32 -9.50 -32.26
N SER A 87 0.51 -8.53 -32.66
CA SER A 87 0.98 -7.27 -33.26
C SER A 87 1.35 -6.22 -32.21
N THR A 88 0.62 -6.16 -31.09
CA THR A 88 0.83 -5.15 -30.05
C THR A 88 0.76 -5.76 -28.64
N VAL A 89 1.74 -5.44 -27.80
CA VAL A 89 1.72 -5.76 -26.37
C VAL A 89 1.36 -4.53 -25.54
N THR A 90 0.33 -4.67 -24.70
CA THR A 90 -0.11 -3.60 -23.80
C THR A 90 0.15 -3.96 -22.34
N TRP A 91 0.33 -2.97 -21.47
CA TRP A 91 0.41 -3.16 -20.01
C TRP A 91 0.14 -1.87 -19.23
N GLY A 92 -0.25 -1.99 -17.95
CA GLY A 92 -0.33 -0.88 -17.03
C GLY A 92 1.06 -0.38 -16.61
N ALA A 93 1.37 0.91 -16.75
CA ALA A 93 2.66 1.47 -16.32
C ALA A 93 2.83 1.37 -14.79
N ASP A 94 4.04 1.05 -14.34
CA ASP A 94 4.44 1.05 -12.93
C ASP A 94 5.61 2.03 -12.71
N TYR A 95 5.80 2.47 -11.46
CA TYR A 95 6.56 3.70 -11.18
C TYR A 95 7.80 3.48 -10.32
N SER A 96 7.97 2.31 -9.71
CA SER A 96 9.15 1.96 -8.92
C SER A 96 10.41 1.82 -9.79
N GLY A 97 11.58 2.01 -9.20
CA GLY A 97 12.85 1.85 -9.90
C GLY A 97 13.03 0.45 -10.52
N LEU A 98 12.60 -0.60 -9.81
CA LEU A 98 12.61 -1.98 -10.31
C LEU A 98 11.68 -2.14 -11.52
N ALA A 99 10.44 -1.67 -11.42
CA ALA A 99 9.47 -1.76 -12.51
C ALA A 99 9.94 -1.00 -13.77
N ARG A 100 10.53 0.19 -13.59
CA ARG A 100 11.07 0.99 -14.71
C ARG A 100 12.20 0.25 -15.45
N ARG A 101 13.11 -0.44 -14.71
CA ARG A 101 14.18 -1.25 -15.32
C ARG A 101 13.61 -2.45 -16.07
N ARG A 102 12.68 -3.18 -15.47
CA ARG A 102 11.98 -4.32 -16.09
C ARG A 102 11.26 -3.87 -17.37
N ASP A 103 10.45 -2.82 -17.29
CA ASP A 103 9.70 -2.28 -18.43
C ASP A 103 10.63 -1.82 -19.56
N ALA A 104 11.78 -1.22 -19.23
CA ALA A 104 12.77 -0.84 -20.24
C ALA A 104 13.41 -2.06 -20.93
N ALA A 105 13.61 -3.15 -20.22
CA ALA A 105 14.11 -4.41 -20.81
C ALA A 105 13.08 -5.06 -21.74
N VAL A 106 11.80 -5.15 -21.29
CA VAL A 106 10.71 -5.67 -22.11
C VAL A 106 10.51 -4.82 -23.37
N ARG A 107 10.54 -3.47 -23.25
CA ARG A 107 10.43 -2.59 -24.42
C ARG A 107 11.50 -2.87 -25.47
N ARG A 108 12.77 -3.00 -25.05
CA ARG A 108 13.87 -3.31 -25.98
C ARG A 108 13.65 -4.65 -26.66
N ALA A 109 13.29 -5.68 -25.90
CA ALA A 109 13.08 -7.02 -26.45
C ALA A 109 11.91 -7.06 -27.46
N LEU A 110 10.82 -6.32 -27.23
CA LEU A 110 9.72 -6.17 -28.18
C LEU A 110 10.14 -5.37 -29.44
N ASP A 111 10.93 -4.30 -29.27
CA ASP A 111 11.45 -3.50 -30.39
C ASP A 111 12.38 -4.35 -31.29
N ASP A 112 13.22 -5.23 -30.70
CA ASP A 112 14.11 -6.15 -31.42
C ASP A 112 13.34 -7.20 -32.25
N GLU A 113 12.14 -7.61 -31.81
CA GLU A 113 11.24 -8.53 -32.52
C GLU A 113 10.25 -7.79 -33.47
N GLY A 114 10.28 -6.47 -33.50
CA GLY A 114 9.37 -5.67 -34.33
C GLY A 114 7.91 -5.66 -33.85
N ILE A 115 7.65 -5.98 -32.59
CA ILE A 115 6.32 -6.02 -31.98
C ILE A 115 5.99 -4.62 -31.42
N GLU A 116 4.82 -4.09 -31.76
CA GLU A 116 4.36 -2.82 -31.20
C GLU A 116 4.08 -2.92 -29.70
N ARG A 117 4.20 -1.81 -29.00
CA ARG A 117 4.02 -1.78 -27.55
C ARG A 117 3.31 -0.53 -27.06
N ARG A 118 2.45 -0.68 -26.04
CA ARG A 118 1.66 0.40 -25.49
C ARG A 118 1.56 0.29 -23.96
N ALA A 119 2.30 1.13 -23.22
CA ALA A 119 2.16 1.25 -21.78
C ALA A 119 1.13 2.34 -21.44
N VAL A 120 0.15 2.03 -20.58
CA VAL A 120 -0.91 2.96 -20.16
C VAL A 120 -0.82 3.28 -18.68
N HIS A 121 -1.19 4.51 -18.29
CA HIS A 121 -1.29 4.90 -16.90
C HIS A 121 -2.68 4.50 -16.37
N ASP A 122 -2.76 3.36 -15.71
CA ASP A 122 -3.99 2.75 -15.21
C ASP A 122 -4.19 2.91 -13.70
N ALA A 123 -3.12 2.77 -12.91
CA ALA A 123 -3.17 2.81 -11.46
C ALA A 123 -3.32 4.22 -10.85
N VAL A 124 -3.34 5.28 -11.67
CA VAL A 124 -3.42 6.70 -11.27
C VAL A 124 -4.33 7.47 -12.21
N HIS A 125 -4.96 8.54 -11.71
CA HIS A 125 -5.75 9.43 -12.57
C HIS A 125 -4.88 10.23 -13.51
N HIS A 126 -3.77 10.76 -13.02
CA HIS A 126 -2.88 11.64 -13.78
C HIS A 126 -1.50 11.02 -13.93
N ARG A 127 -0.99 11.06 -15.16
CA ARG A 127 0.36 10.58 -15.44
C ARG A 127 1.37 11.25 -14.47
N PRO A 128 2.26 10.49 -13.81
CA PRO A 128 3.34 11.07 -13.02
C PRO A 128 4.16 12.08 -13.82
N GLY A 129 4.53 13.18 -13.17
CA GLY A 129 5.19 14.33 -13.82
C GLY A 129 4.25 15.25 -14.62
N SER A 130 2.92 15.01 -14.63
CA SER A 130 1.96 15.91 -15.30
C SER A 130 1.36 16.98 -14.39
N ILE A 131 1.39 16.79 -13.07
CA ILE A 131 1.03 17.80 -12.06
C ILE A 131 2.32 18.42 -11.53
N THR A 132 2.60 19.64 -11.98
CA THR A 132 3.83 20.36 -11.64
C THR A 132 3.53 21.78 -11.18
N THR A 133 4.51 22.40 -10.54
CA THR A 133 4.51 23.83 -10.24
C THR A 133 4.54 24.66 -11.53
N ASN A 134 4.41 25.97 -11.43
CA ASN A 134 4.50 26.86 -12.60
C ASN A 134 5.91 26.85 -13.24
N SER A 135 6.95 26.48 -12.49
CA SER A 135 8.33 26.31 -13.00
C SER A 135 8.57 24.94 -13.67
N GLY A 136 7.59 24.01 -13.60
CA GLY A 136 7.71 22.66 -14.13
C GLY A 136 8.26 21.64 -13.14
N ASP A 137 8.57 22.04 -11.91
CA ASP A 137 9.09 21.17 -10.87
C ASP A 137 7.97 20.33 -10.21
N PRO A 138 8.28 19.15 -9.67
CA PRO A 138 7.31 18.37 -8.90
C PRO A 138 6.92 19.11 -7.61
N TYR A 139 5.67 18.92 -7.18
CA TYR A 139 5.23 19.43 -5.88
C TYR A 139 5.90 18.63 -4.74
N LYS A 140 6.39 19.36 -3.73
CA LYS A 140 6.99 18.81 -2.50
C LYS A 140 6.05 18.94 -1.29
N VAL A 141 4.92 19.62 -1.44
CA VAL A 141 3.91 19.85 -0.40
C VAL A 141 2.56 19.38 -0.93
N PHE A 142 1.94 18.48 -0.18
CA PHE A 142 0.69 17.83 -0.56
C PHE A 142 -0.44 18.82 -0.82
N THR A 143 -0.66 19.80 0.07
CA THR A 143 -1.76 20.77 -0.05
C THR A 143 -1.83 21.46 -1.42
N TYR A 144 -0.68 21.78 -2.02
CA TYR A 144 -0.66 22.42 -3.34
C TYR A 144 -0.86 21.41 -4.46
N PHE A 145 -0.38 20.17 -4.27
CA PHE A 145 -0.61 19.08 -5.20
C PHE A 145 -2.10 18.71 -5.23
N SER A 146 -2.71 18.49 -4.06
CA SER A 146 -4.12 18.10 -3.90
C SER A 146 -5.05 19.07 -4.61
N LYS A 147 -4.88 20.40 -4.42
CA LYS A 147 -5.65 21.43 -5.14
C LYS A 147 -5.60 21.22 -6.66
N LYS A 148 -4.40 21.00 -7.23
CA LYS A 148 -4.24 20.77 -8.66
C LYS A 148 -4.81 19.42 -9.10
N TRP A 149 -4.73 18.42 -8.22
CA TRP A 149 -5.28 17.11 -8.47
C TRP A 149 -6.83 17.17 -8.53
N HIS A 150 -7.47 17.84 -7.60
CA HIS A 150 -8.93 18.04 -7.59
C HIS A 150 -9.43 18.88 -8.77
N ASP A 151 -8.74 19.97 -9.11
CA ASP A 151 -9.09 20.85 -10.23
C ASP A 151 -9.08 20.13 -11.58
N ARG A 152 -8.35 19.01 -11.71
CA ARG A 152 -8.26 18.29 -12.98
C ARG A 152 -9.39 17.27 -13.13
N LYS A 153 -10.00 17.27 -14.32
CA LYS A 153 -11.00 16.28 -14.68
C LYS A 153 -10.46 14.86 -14.51
N LYS A 154 -11.17 14.04 -13.77
CA LYS A 154 -10.91 12.61 -13.66
C LYS A 154 -11.45 11.91 -14.91
N ARG A 155 -10.75 10.83 -15.30
CA ARG A 155 -11.20 10.00 -16.42
C ARG A 155 -12.33 9.08 -15.94
N GLU A 156 -13.24 8.77 -16.86
CA GLU A 156 -14.27 7.78 -16.61
C GLU A 156 -13.68 6.36 -16.58
N PRO A 157 -14.30 5.43 -15.82
CA PRO A 157 -14.03 4.01 -15.95
C PRO A 157 -14.24 3.55 -17.41
N VAL A 158 -13.54 2.51 -17.80
CA VAL A 158 -13.71 1.87 -19.12
C VAL A 158 -14.47 0.55 -18.97
N ASP A 159 -15.31 0.25 -19.95
CA ASP A 159 -16.04 -1.01 -19.98
C ASP A 159 -15.08 -2.21 -20.14
N PRO A 160 -15.42 -3.38 -19.56
CA PRO A 160 -14.66 -4.60 -19.80
C PRO A 160 -14.82 -5.04 -21.26
N PRO A 161 -13.84 -5.76 -21.83
CA PRO A 161 -13.98 -6.33 -23.16
C PRO A 161 -15.13 -7.33 -23.21
N ALA A 162 -15.88 -7.33 -24.33
CA ALA A 162 -16.85 -8.38 -24.60
C ALA A 162 -16.14 -9.73 -24.85
N ALA A 163 -16.87 -10.84 -24.74
CA ALA A 163 -16.28 -12.15 -25.01
C ALA A 163 -15.72 -12.28 -26.45
N ALA A 164 -16.33 -11.59 -27.39
CA ALA A 164 -15.89 -11.56 -28.79
C ALA A 164 -14.60 -10.75 -29.05
N ASP A 165 -14.21 -9.92 -28.08
CA ASP A 165 -12.99 -9.10 -28.17
C ASP A 165 -11.79 -9.81 -27.50
N LEU A 166 -11.99 -11.03 -26.98
CA LEU A 166 -10.97 -11.87 -26.38
C LEU A 166 -10.71 -13.09 -27.25
N ALA A 167 -9.44 -13.31 -27.59
CA ALA A 167 -9.05 -14.47 -28.36
C ALA A 167 -9.21 -15.76 -27.54
N ALA A 168 -9.72 -16.82 -28.16
CA ALA A 168 -9.82 -18.11 -27.53
C ALA A 168 -8.42 -18.76 -27.43
N VAL A 169 -7.91 -18.85 -26.21
CA VAL A 169 -6.64 -19.52 -25.90
C VAL A 169 -6.85 -20.55 -24.79
N GLU A 170 -5.99 -21.57 -24.77
CA GLU A 170 -5.96 -22.61 -23.74
C GLU A 170 -4.68 -22.46 -22.90
N SER A 171 -4.82 -22.54 -21.59
CA SER A 171 -3.68 -22.53 -20.68
C SER A 171 -2.82 -23.77 -20.86
N GLY A 172 -1.50 -23.62 -20.77
CA GLY A 172 -0.55 -24.72 -20.95
C GLY A 172 -0.40 -25.22 -22.39
N ALA A 173 -1.05 -24.61 -23.39
CA ALA A 173 -0.89 -24.98 -24.79
C ALA A 173 0.47 -24.58 -25.38
N SER A 174 1.17 -23.63 -24.77
CA SER A 174 2.50 -23.13 -25.16
C SER A 174 3.60 -23.70 -24.28
N GLU A 175 4.80 -23.89 -24.85
CA GLU A 175 5.99 -24.27 -24.06
C GLU A 175 6.45 -23.16 -23.08
N HIS A 176 5.97 -21.93 -23.28
CA HIS A 176 6.28 -20.78 -22.45
C HIS A 176 5.26 -20.53 -21.34
N THR A 177 4.11 -21.22 -21.37
CA THR A 177 3.03 -21.09 -20.41
C THR A 177 2.88 -22.36 -19.57
N ARG A 178 2.21 -22.22 -18.43
CA ARG A 178 1.90 -23.32 -17.54
C ARG A 178 0.40 -23.57 -17.47
N ASP A 179 0.03 -24.76 -17.12
CA ASP A 179 -1.35 -25.10 -16.80
C ASP A 179 -1.67 -24.62 -15.36
N GLY A 180 -2.67 -23.76 -15.24
CA GLY A 180 -3.18 -23.21 -13.98
C GLY A 180 -2.20 -22.31 -13.21
N LEU A 181 -2.66 -21.84 -12.04
CA LEU A 181 -1.89 -20.99 -11.13
C LEU A 181 -0.95 -21.83 -10.26
N PRO A 182 0.23 -21.31 -9.88
CA PRO A 182 1.08 -21.94 -8.87
C PRO A 182 0.46 -21.77 -7.47
N THR A 183 0.76 -22.71 -6.57
CA THR A 183 0.51 -22.54 -5.15
C THR A 183 1.62 -21.69 -4.50
N LEU A 184 1.41 -21.24 -3.25
CA LEU A 184 2.49 -20.60 -2.47
C LEU A 184 3.73 -21.47 -2.38
N SER A 185 3.56 -22.78 -2.14
CA SER A 185 4.67 -23.72 -2.03
C SER A 185 5.41 -23.91 -3.37
N ASP A 186 4.73 -23.88 -4.52
CA ASP A 186 5.39 -23.91 -5.85
C ASP A 186 6.24 -22.66 -6.08
N LEU A 187 5.91 -21.56 -5.46
CA LEU A 187 6.67 -20.31 -5.50
C LEU A 187 7.79 -20.27 -4.44
N GLY A 188 7.83 -21.22 -3.50
CA GLY A 188 8.84 -21.32 -2.45
C GLY A 188 8.46 -20.60 -1.16
N PHE A 189 7.17 -20.36 -0.91
CA PHE A 189 6.68 -19.65 0.27
C PHE A 189 5.74 -20.53 1.10
N GLU A 190 5.77 -20.31 2.42
CA GLU A 190 4.82 -20.90 3.35
C GLU A 190 3.52 -20.08 3.39
N ALA A 191 2.46 -20.68 3.93
CA ALA A 191 1.22 -19.95 4.16
C ALA A 191 1.43 -18.85 5.20
N PRO A 192 0.83 -17.64 5.03
CA PRO A 192 0.91 -16.61 6.05
C PRO A 192 0.18 -17.03 7.33
N GLU A 193 0.71 -16.64 8.48
CA GLU A 193 0.04 -16.80 9.77
C GLU A 193 -1.17 -15.85 9.91
N ALA A 194 -1.05 -14.69 9.29
CA ALA A 194 -2.07 -13.65 9.31
C ALA A 194 -3.33 -14.05 8.52
N ALA A 195 -4.48 -13.58 8.97
CA ALA A 195 -5.74 -13.68 8.25
C ALA A 195 -5.75 -12.73 7.05
N ILE A 196 -5.64 -13.27 5.83
CA ILE A 196 -5.64 -12.48 4.60
C ILE A 196 -7.09 -12.25 4.14
N PRO A 197 -7.50 -11.00 3.84
CA PRO A 197 -8.85 -10.74 3.33
C PRO A 197 -9.03 -11.36 1.94
N PRO A 198 -10.25 -11.80 1.58
CA PRO A 198 -10.51 -12.34 0.25
C PRO A 198 -10.24 -11.29 -0.83
N ALA A 199 -9.63 -11.70 -1.94
CA ALA A 199 -9.28 -10.84 -3.06
C ALA A 199 -10.22 -11.02 -4.26
N GLY A 200 -10.06 -10.16 -5.27
CA GLY A 200 -10.83 -10.18 -6.51
C GLY A 200 -11.83 -9.03 -6.62
N THR A 201 -12.29 -8.82 -7.86
CA THR A 201 -13.11 -7.64 -8.21
C THR A 201 -14.45 -7.61 -7.44
N GLU A 202 -15.10 -8.76 -7.25
CA GLU A 202 -16.37 -8.83 -6.52
C GLU A 202 -16.20 -8.38 -5.07
N HIS A 203 -15.22 -8.92 -4.35
CA HIS A 203 -14.93 -8.54 -2.96
C HIS A 203 -14.47 -7.08 -2.82
N ALA A 204 -13.71 -6.57 -3.78
CA ALA A 204 -13.33 -5.16 -3.80
C ALA A 204 -14.54 -4.23 -3.95
N ARG A 205 -15.50 -4.60 -4.80
CA ARG A 205 -16.76 -3.87 -5.00
C ARG A 205 -17.67 -3.95 -3.79
N GLU A 206 -17.80 -5.10 -3.17
CA GLU A 206 -18.57 -5.27 -1.91
C GLU A 206 -18.02 -4.33 -0.82
N ARG A 207 -16.71 -4.23 -0.66
CA ARG A 207 -16.08 -3.28 0.27
C ARG A 207 -16.36 -1.82 -0.10
N LEU A 208 -16.23 -1.47 -1.36
CA LEU A 208 -16.51 -0.12 -1.85
C LEU A 208 -17.97 0.27 -1.66
N GLU A 209 -18.89 -0.60 -2.04
CA GLU A 209 -20.35 -0.38 -1.91
C GLU A 209 -20.74 -0.24 -0.44
N SER A 210 -20.26 -1.15 0.44
CA SER A 210 -20.50 -1.06 1.87
C SER A 210 -19.99 0.26 2.47
N PHE A 211 -18.78 0.68 2.11
CA PHE A 211 -18.18 1.92 2.57
C PHE A 211 -18.96 3.15 2.08
N CYS A 212 -19.31 3.20 0.80
CA CYS A 212 -20.06 4.31 0.21
C CYS A 212 -21.53 4.37 0.67
N ALA A 213 -22.09 3.28 1.18
CA ALA A 213 -23.47 3.24 1.70
C ALA A 213 -23.63 3.94 3.06
N GLY A 214 -22.55 4.19 3.79
CA GLY A 214 -22.66 4.78 5.13
C GLY A 214 -21.38 5.38 5.68
N ASP A 215 -20.32 4.60 5.81
CA ASP A 215 -19.09 5.02 6.52
C ASP A 215 -18.39 6.21 5.85
N ILE A 216 -18.52 6.39 4.56
CA ILE A 216 -17.93 7.52 3.83
C ILE A 216 -18.46 8.88 4.32
N TYR A 217 -19.72 8.95 4.78
CA TYR A 217 -20.34 10.18 5.28
C TYR A 217 -19.89 10.56 6.69
N GLN A 218 -19.21 9.64 7.39
CA GLN A 218 -18.64 9.86 8.72
C GLN A 218 -17.10 9.73 8.69
N TYR A 219 -16.52 9.50 7.53
CA TYR A 219 -15.09 9.24 7.38
C TYR A 219 -14.22 10.37 7.91
N GLY A 220 -14.57 11.62 7.65
CA GLY A 220 -13.85 12.80 8.12
C GLY A 220 -13.66 12.84 9.64
N GLU A 221 -14.70 12.48 10.39
CA GLU A 221 -14.68 12.48 11.86
C GLU A 221 -14.07 11.20 12.44
N ARG A 222 -14.36 10.02 11.83
CA ARG A 222 -14.10 8.70 12.43
C ARG A 222 -12.88 7.98 11.90
N ARG A 223 -12.30 8.46 10.79
CA ARG A 223 -11.15 7.79 10.14
C ARG A 223 -9.91 7.65 11.03
N ASP A 224 -9.80 8.44 12.08
CA ASP A 224 -8.66 8.43 12.97
C ASP A 224 -8.83 7.49 14.18
N TYR A 225 -10.02 6.93 14.38
CA TYR A 225 -10.34 6.02 15.49
C TYR A 225 -10.24 4.56 15.03
N PRO A 226 -9.16 3.83 15.38
CA PRO A 226 -8.94 2.49 14.86
C PRO A 226 -9.95 1.44 15.36
N ALA A 227 -10.64 1.71 16.48
CA ALA A 227 -11.71 0.87 16.99
C ALA A 227 -12.96 0.88 16.09
N ASP A 228 -13.24 2.00 15.42
CA ASP A 228 -14.49 2.25 14.71
C ASP A 228 -14.66 1.49 13.39
N ARG A 229 -13.59 0.98 12.82
CA ARG A 229 -13.58 0.31 11.50
C ARG A 229 -14.23 1.13 10.37
N CYS A 230 -14.25 2.46 10.48
CA CYS A 230 -14.83 3.41 9.54
C CYS A 230 -13.86 3.76 8.40
N THR A 231 -13.23 2.75 7.78
CA THR A 231 -12.34 2.93 6.64
C THR A 231 -12.69 1.95 5.52
N SER A 232 -12.40 2.32 4.28
CA SER A 232 -12.77 1.51 3.10
C SER A 232 -12.09 0.14 3.01
N ARG A 233 -10.95 -0.06 3.66
CA ARG A 233 -10.10 -1.28 3.57
C ARG A 233 -9.71 -1.65 2.13
N LEU A 234 -9.72 -0.69 1.18
CA LEU A 234 -9.42 -0.90 -0.24
C LEU A 234 -7.93 -0.83 -0.61
N SER A 235 -7.05 -0.67 0.37
CA SER A 235 -5.61 -0.46 0.10
C SER A 235 -4.96 -1.63 -0.66
N ALA A 236 -5.27 -2.88 -0.29
CA ALA A 236 -4.80 -4.07 -1.01
C ALA A 236 -5.40 -4.16 -2.41
N ASP A 237 -6.69 -3.86 -2.54
CA ASP A 237 -7.38 -3.89 -3.84
C ASP A 237 -6.80 -2.86 -4.81
N LEU A 238 -6.54 -1.64 -4.36
CA LEU A 238 -5.88 -0.60 -5.15
C LEU A 238 -4.40 -0.91 -5.43
N LYS A 239 -3.74 -1.69 -4.56
CA LYS A 239 -2.36 -2.15 -4.75
C LYS A 239 -2.26 -3.18 -5.88
N TYR A 240 -3.14 -4.18 -5.88
CA TYR A 240 -3.14 -5.27 -6.88
C TYR A 240 -4.02 -4.96 -8.08
N GLY A 241 -4.82 -3.89 -7.97
CA GLY A 241 -5.70 -3.47 -9.06
C GLY A 241 -6.85 -4.44 -9.30
N THR A 242 -7.37 -5.08 -8.23
CA THR A 242 -8.64 -5.84 -8.27
C THR A 242 -9.83 -4.91 -8.44
N ILE A 243 -9.64 -3.61 -8.16
CA ILE A 243 -10.57 -2.52 -8.51
C ILE A 243 -9.81 -1.36 -9.14
N GLY A 244 -10.45 -0.66 -10.10
CA GLY A 244 -9.88 0.50 -10.77
C GLY A 244 -10.01 1.78 -9.94
N ILE A 245 -8.99 2.64 -9.95
CA ILE A 245 -9.03 3.93 -9.25
C ILE A 245 -10.16 4.83 -9.76
N ARG A 246 -10.53 4.72 -11.03
CA ARG A 246 -11.61 5.50 -11.66
C ARG A 246 -12.98 5.02 -11.19
N GLU A 247 -13.14 3.70 -11.03
CA GLU A 247 -14.35 3.10 -10.45
C GLU A 247 -14.54 3.56 -9.00
N VAL A 248 -13.48 3.53 -8.18
CA VAL A 248 -13.51 4.04 -6.79
C VAL A 248 -13.87 5.51 -6.77
N TYR A 249 -13.18 6.35 -7.55
CA TYR A 249 -13.47 7.79 -7.59
C TYR A 249 -14.90 8.08 -8.04
N ARG A 250 -15.39 7.37 -9.06
CA ARG A 250 -16.78 7.53 -9.52
C ARG A 250 -17.83 7.10 -8.47
N ALA A 251 -17.52 6.11 -7.64
CA ALA A 251 -18.41 5.73 -6.54
C ALA A 251 -18.45 6.86 -5.47
N THR A 252 -17.32 7.47 -5.18
CA THR A 252 -17.28 8.62 -4.25
C THR A 252 -17.95 9.87 -4.82
N ASP A 253 -17.83 10.16 -6.13
CA ASP A 253 -18.58 11.25 -6.80
C ASP A 253 -20.10 11.07 -6.63
N ARG A 254 -20.59 9.83 -6.74
CA ARG A 254 -22.01 9.52 -6.50
C ARG A 254 -22.39 9.73 -5.04
N ALA A 255 -21.57 9.24 -4.12
CA ALA A 255 -21.80 9.45 -2.69
C ALA A 255 -21.82 10.95 -2.32
N GLU A 256 -20.94 11.78 -2.93
CA GLU A 256 -20.95 13.23 -2.76
C GLU A 256 -22.27 13.87 -3.25
N ALA A 257 -22.77 13.40 -4.41
CA ALA A 257 -24.02 13.90 -4.97
C ALA A 257 -25.26 13.47 -4.15
N ASP A 258 -25.20 12.31 -3.48
CA ASP A 258 -26.24 11.75 -2.63
C ASP A 258 -26.17 12.25 -1.17
N ALA A 259 -25.12 13.00 -0.79
CA ALA A 259 -24.93 13.51 0.57
C ALA A 259 -26.02 14.52 0.98
N ASP A 260 -26.60 14.32 2.17
CA ASP A 260 -27.70 15.11 2.71
C ASP A 260 -27.26 16.44 3.35
N SER A 261 -25.98 16.57 3.71
CA SER A 261 -25.41 17.72 4.39
C SER A 261 -24.06 18.16 3.83
N GLU A 262 -23.59 19.36 4.22
CA GLU A 262 -22.24 19.83 3.88
C GLU A 262 -21.16 19.01 4.61
N ASP A 263 -21.40 18.66 5.88
CA ASP A 263 -20.48 17.81 6.67
C ASP A 263 -20.25 16.45 6.00
N GLU A 264 -21.29 15.86 5.43
CA GLU A 264 -21.17 14.61 4.66
C GLU A 264 -20.36 14.82 3.38
N ARG A 265 -20.52 15.93 2.65
CA ARG A 265 -19.72 16.25 1.46
C ARG A 265 -18.26 16.47 1.83
N GLU A 266 -17.99 17.19 2.92
CA GLU A 266 -16.63 17.36 3.45
C GLU A 266 -16.01 16.01 3.82
N SER A 267 -16.78 15.10 4.39
CA SER A 267 -16.34 13.75 4.72
C SER A 267 -15.96 12.93 3.46
N VAL A 268 -16.78 13.00 2.42
CA VAL A 268 -16.46 12.36 1.12
C VAL A 268 -15.20 12.96 0.51
N PHE A 269 -15.06 14.29 0.54
CA PHE A 269 -13.88 14.99 0.06
C PHE A 269 -12.61 14.56 0.80
N GLU A 270 -12.68 14.39 2.12
CA GLU A 270 -11.57 13.86 2.94
C GLU A 270 -11.11 12.46 2.48
N PHE A 271 -12.04 11.61 2.05
CA PHE A 271 -11.67 10.32 1.46
C PHE A 271 -11.05 10.47 0.07
N GLN A 272 -11.60 11.33 -0.79
CA GLN A 272 -11.01 11.64 -2.10
C GLN A 272 -9.59 12.20 -1.96
N ASP A 273 -9.34 12.97 -0.90
CA ASP A 273 -8.00 13.50 -0.58
C ASP A 273 -7.00 12.37 -0.23
N GLN A 274 -7.45 11.22 0.33
CA GLN A 274 -6.58 10.05 0.50
C GLN A 274 -6.20 9.40 -0.84
N LEU A 275 -7.08 9.45 -1.85
CA LEU A 275 -6.74 9.00 -3.20
C LEU A 275 -5.70 9.96 -3.85
N ALA A 276 -5.80 11.26 -3.55
CA ALA A 276 -4.80 12.23 -3.96
C ALA A 276 -3.45 12.01 -3.26
N TRP A 277 -3.42 11.68 -1.95
CA TRP A 277 -2.20 11.30 -1.22
C TRP A 277 -1.50 10.10 -1.85
N ARG A 278 -2.26 9.06 -2.20
CA ARG A 278 -1.72 7.88 -2.88
C ARG A 278 -1.04 8.25 -4.20
N GLU A 279 -1.63 9.14 -4.98
CA GLU A 279 -1.06 9.61 -6.23
C GLU A 279 0.13 10.56 -6.01
N PHE A 280 0.10 11.39 -4.97
CA PHE A 280 1.20 12.27 -4.60
C PHE A 280 2.47 11.48 -4.30
N TYR A 281 2.41 10.46 -3.46
CA TYR A 281 3.58 9.61 -3.19
C TYR A 281 4.04 8.83 -4.43
N THR A 282 3.12 8.42 -5.30
CA THR A 282 3.47 7.83 -6.59
C THR A 282 4.29 8.80 -7.45
N GLN A 283 3.95 10.08 -7.45
CA GLN A 283 4.70 11.10 -8.20
C GLN A 283 6.04 11.42 -7.55
N VAL A 284 6.12 11.42 -6.22
CA VAL A 284 7.39 11.56 -5.48
C VAL A 284 8.34 10.43 -5.84
N LEU A 285 7.86 9.18 -5.82
CA LEU A 285 8.67 8.02 -6.21
C LEU A 285 9.08 8.05 -7.69
N TRP A 286 8.22 8.55 -8.58
CA TRP A 286 8.54 8.74 -9.99
C TRP A 286 9.69 9.72 -10.19
N ASP A 287 9.69 10.83 -9.48
CA ASP A 287 10.72 11.87 -9.54
C ASP A 287 12.03 11.43 -8.84
N ARG A 288 11.90 10.81 -7.67
CA ARG A 288 13.00 10.38 -6.80
C ARG A 288 12.93 8.87 -6.51
N PRO A 289 13.26 8.01 -7.49
CA PRO A 289 13.22 6.56 -7.30
C PRO A 289 14.26 6.05 -6.29
N ASP A 290 15.28 6.83 -6.00
CA ASP A 290 16.29 6.60 -4.97
C ASP A 290 15.75 6.78 -3.54
N ALA A 291 14.62 7.50 -3.35
CA ALA A 291 14.00 7.69 -2.05
C ALA A 291 13.57 6.38 -1.37
N VAL A 292 13.48 5.27 -2.10
CA VAL A 292 13.20 3.94 -1.51
C VAL A 292 14.29 3.52 -0.51
N THR A 293 15.52 3.89 -0.77
CA THR A 293 16.69 3.52 0.06
C THR A 293 17.39 4.74 0.68
N GLU A 294 17.15 5.94 0.15
CA GLU A 294 17.78 7.16 0.60
C GLU A 294 16.77 8.12 1.24
N ASN A 295 17.23 8.96 2.14
CA ASN A 295 16.41 10.04 2.65
C ASN A 295 16.03 11.01 1.52
N TYR A 296 14.76 11.38 1.43
CA TYR A 296 14.33 12.39 0.45
C TYR A 296 14.93 13.77 0.76
N LYS A 297 14.96 14.15 2.06
CA LYS A 297 15.63 15.36 2.53
C LYS A 297 17.12 15.11 2.72
N SER A 298 17.93 16.09 2.33
CA SER A 298 19.37 16.12 2.67
C SER A 298 19.57 16.74 4.04
N TYR A 299 20.53 16.21 4.78
CA TYR A 299 21.03 16.72 6.05
C TYR A 299 22.51 17.07 5.90
N ASP A 300 23.01 18.04 6.67
CA ASP A 300 24.41 18.47 6.61
C ASP A 300 25.35 17.38 7.16
N HIS A 301 24.84 16.60 8.13
CA HIS A 301 25.53 15.44 8.71
C HIS A 301 24.64 14.21 8.68
N PRO A 302 25.20 12.99 8.68
CA PRO A 302 24.42 11.76 8.80
C PRO A 302 23.59 11.73 10.10
N ILE A 303 22.32 11.32 10.00
CA ILE A 303 21.50 11.06 11.19
C ILE A 303 22.10 9.86 11.92
N GLN A 304 22.38 10.01 13.21
CA GLN A 304 23.00 8.99 14.04
C GLN A 304 21.92 8.12 14.69
N TRP A 305 21.38 7.17 13.91
CA TRP A 305 20.43 6.19 14.41
C TRP A 305 21.07 5.24 15.42
N ASN A 306 20.27 4.71 16.36
CA ASN A 306 20.68 3.69 17.30
C ASN A 306 20.80 2.33 16.61
N ASP A 307 21.77 1.55 17.06
CA ASP A 307 21.83 0.09 16.84
C ASP A 307 21.30 -0.60 18.11
N ASP A 308 20.01 -0.89 18.15
CA ASP A 308 19.30 -1.50 19.27
C ASP A 308 18.43 -2.68 18.78
N PRO A 309 19.05 -3.85 18.59
CA PRO A 309 18.33 -5.03 18.11
C PRO A 309 17.28 -5.57 19.11
N GLU A 310 17.45 -5.36 20.42
CA GLU A 310 16.50 -5.77 21.44
C GLU A 310 15.25 -4.88 21.40
N GLY A 311 15.42 -3.57 21.32
CA GLY A 311 14.32 -2.62 21.16
C GLY A 311 13.58 -2.82 19.84
N LEU A 312 14.30 -3.07 18.72
CA LEU A 312 13.69 -3.40 17.43
C LEU A 312 12.86 -4.69 17.51
N GLN A 313 13.35 -5.72 18.19
CA GLN A 313 12.63 -6.97 18.33
C GLN A 313 11.36 -6.79 19.20
N ALA A 314 11.48 -6.09 20.34
CA ALA A 314 10.32 -5.77 21.19
C ALA A 314 9.25 -4.99 20.42
N TRP A 315 9.66 -4.03 19.56
CA TRP A 315 8.74 -3.32 18.68
C TRP A 315 8.08 -4.25 17.67
N LYS A 316 8.83 -5.13 17.01
CA LYS A 316 8.30 -6.13 16.06
C LYS A 316 7.30 -7.08 16.70
N ASP A 317 7.53 -7.46 17.94
CA ASP A 317 6.69 -8.40 18.68
C ASP A 317 5.47 -7.75 19.35
N GLY A 318 5.42 -6.42 19.40
CA GLY A 318 4.37 -5.68 20.12
C GLY A 318 4.48 -5.89 21.63
N GLU A 319 5.70 -5.70 22.16
CA GLU A 319 6.10 -5.87 23.55
C GLU A 319 6.90 -4.67 24.08
N THR A 320 6.59 -3.47 23.59
CA THR A 320 7.29 -2.24 23.98
C THR A 320 6.84 -1.70 25.35
N GLY A 321 5.69 -2.16 25.85
CA GLY A 321 5.05 -1.62 27.06
C GLY A 321 4.33 -0.29 26.80
N TYR A 322 4.13 0.09 25.55
CA TYR A 322 3.28 1.20 25.10
C TYR A 322 2.04 0.64 24.38
N PRO A 323 0.88 0.53 25.07
CA PRO A 323 -0.26 -0.27 24.60
C PRO A 323 -0.75 0.01 23.20
N ILE A 324 -0.81 1.29 22.76
CA ILE A 324 -1.28 1.63 21.40
C ILE A 324 -0.26 1.19 20.32
N VAL A 325 1.04 1.21 20.64
CA VAL A 325 2.11 0.74 19.74
C VAL A 325 2.01 -0.77 19.62
N ASP A 326 1.94 -1.47 20.76
CA ASP A 326 1.89 -2.92 20.81
C ASP A 326 0.63 -3.49 20.13
N ALA A 327 -0.53 -2.85 20.35
CA ALA A 327 -1.76 -3.22 19.68
C ALA A 327 -1.62 -3.10 18.13
N GLY A 328 -0.95 -2.05 17.65
CA GLY A 328 -0.68 -1.86 16.23
C GLY A 328 0.19 -2.97 15.64
N MET A 329 1.27 -3.32 16.32
CA MET A 329 2.19 -4.36 15.85
C MET A 329 1.57 -5.76 15.91
N ARG A 330 0.70 -6.02 16.89
CA ARG A 330 -0.07 -7.28 16.98
C ARG A 330 -1.15 -7.34 15.91
N GLN A 331 -1.88 -6.23 15.61
CA GLN A 331 -2.79 -6.18 14.46
C GLN A 331 -2.08 -6.51 13.15
N LEU A 332 -0.89 -5.93 12.94
CA LEU A 332 -0.10 -6.20 11.73
C LEU A 332 0.19 -7.69 11.57
N ARG A 333 0.52 -8.38 12.66
CA ARG A 333 0.83 -9.81 12.68
C ARG A 333 -0.41 -10.69 12.46
N GLU A 334 -1.57 -10.28 13.01
CA GLU A 334 -2.80 -11.05 12.96
C GLU A 334 -3.58 -10.87 11.66
N GLU A 335 -3.60 -9.64 11.10
CA GLU A 335 -4.43 -9.27 9.95
C GLU A 335 -3.60 -8.94 8.69
N ALA A 336 -2.26 -8.97 8.73
CA ALA A 336 -1.39 -8.40 7.69
C ALA A 336 -1.81 -6.98 7.26
N PHE A 337 -2.43 -6.26 8.16
CA PHE A 337 -2.96 -4.91 8.00
C PHE A 337 -2.73 -4.11 9.29
N MET A 338 -2.64 -2.80 9.14
CA MET A 338 -2.64 -1.87 10.26
C MET A 338 -3.39 -0.61 9.87
N HIS A 339 -4.22 -0.09 10.78
CA HIS A 339 -4.95 1.16 10.59
C HIS A 339 -3.97 2.34 10.39
N ASN A 340 -4.26 3.26 9.44
CA ASN A 340 -3.31 4.33 9.08
C ASN A 340 -2.84 5.18 10.27
N ARG A 341 -3.75 5.59 11.17
CA ARG A 341 -3.37 6.35 12.38
C ARG A 341 -2.35 5.59 13.21
N VAL A 342 -2.52 4.29 13.34
CA VAL A 342 -1.61 3.43 14.11
C VAL A 342 -0.28 3.24 13.38
N ARG A 343 -0.26 3.13 12.04
CA ARG A 343 1.00 3.13 11.25
C ARG A 343 1.85 4.37 11.56
N MET A 344 1.22 5.55 11.65
CA MET A 344 1.92 6.79 12.00
C MET A 344 2.50 6.74 13.43
N ILE A 345 1.76 6.20 14.40
CA ILE A 345 2.18 6.09 15.80
C ILE A 345 3.35 5.13 15.94
N VAL A 346 3.26 3.91 15.39
CA VAL A 346 4.32 2.91 15.50
C VAL A 346 5.59 3.31 14.75
N ALA A 347 5.45 4.03 13.62
CA ALA A 347 6.60 4.55 12.87
C ALA A 347 7.27 5.72 13.61
N SER A 348 6.49 6.60 14.23
CA SER A 348 7.03 7.64 15.11
C SER A 348 7.77 7.03 16.30
N PHE A 349 7.19 6.02 16.95
CA PHE A 349 7.82 5.34 18.08
C PHE A 349 9.17 4.72 17.70
N LEU A 350 9.23 3.96 16.60
CA LEU A 350 10.49 3.38 16.13
C LEU A 350 11.56 4.45 15.89
N THR A 351 11.21 5.53 15.21
CA THR A 351 12.18 6.53 14.73
C THR A 351 12.51 7.63 15.72
N LYS A 352 11.65 7.88 16.73
CA LYS A 352 11.78 8.99 17.67
C LYS A 352 11.93 8.56 19.12
N ASP A 353 11.38 7.40 19.51
CA ASP A 353 11.52 6.86 20.84
C ASP A 353 12.64 5.81 20.90
N LEU A 354 12.72 4.90 19.94
CA LEU A 354 13.82 3.96 19.84
C LEU A 354 15.03 4.52 19.12
N LEU A 355 14.86 5.59 18.33
CA LEU A 355 15.90 6.22 17.48
C LEU A 355 16.48 5.24 16.46
N ILE A 356 15.69 4.29 15.97
CA ILE A 356 16.09 3.27 15.00
C ILE A 356 15.77 3.79 13.59
N ASP A 357 16.62 3.43 12.63
CA ASP A 357 16.47 3.85 11.22
C ASP A 357 15.11 3.41 10.68
N TRP A 358 14.42 4.32 10.01
CA TRP A 358 13.11 4.08 9.40
C TRP A 358 13.14 2.92 8.39
N ARG A 359 14.28 2.59 7.81
CA ARG A 359 14.42 1.50 6.84
C ARG A 359 14.13 0.13 7.49
N GLU A 360 14.49 -0.06 8.76
CA GLU A 360 14.17 -1.28 9.52
C GLU A 360 12.65 -1.49 9.64
N GLY A 361 11.92 -0.42 9.93
CA GLY A 361 10.47 -0.47 10.01
C GLY A 361 9.81 -0.61 8.62
N TYR A 362 10.31 0.08 7.60
CA TYR A 362 9.85 -0.06 6.22
C TYR A 362 10.02 -1.51 5.71
N ASP A 363 11.16 -2.14 5.99
CA ASP A 363 11.42 -3.53 5.60
C ASP A 363 10.50 -4.50 6.34
N TRP A 364 10.21 -4.25 7.64
CA TRP A 364 9.24 -5.03 8.39
C TRP A 364 7.82 -4.88 7.83
N PHE A 365 7.38 -3.69 7.48
CA PHE A 365 6.08 -3.46 6.84
C PHE A 365 6.02 -4.15 5.47
N ARG A 366 7.10 -4.09 4.70
CA ARG A 366 7.20 -4.81 3.42
C ARG A 366 7.04 -6.32 3.60
N GLU A 367 7.52 -6.88 4.70
CA GLU A 367 7.36 -8.31 5.00
C GLU A 367 5.94 -8.67 5.44
N LYS A 368 5.33 -7.85 6.29
CA LYS A 368 4.08 -8.22 6.98
C LYS A 368 2.80 -7.68 6.33
N LEU A 369 2.82 -6.52 5.68
CA LEU A 369 1.61 -5.93 5.11
C LEU A 369 1.17 -6.62 3.82
N VAL A 370 -0.14 -6.92 3.73
CA VAL A 370 -0.78 -7.37 2.50
C VAL A 370 -0.85 -6.27 1.43
N ASP A 371 -1.02 -5.03 1.87
CA ASP A 371 -1.20 -3.86 1.02
C ASP A 371 0.08 -3.06 0.75
N HIS A 372 1.25 -3.57 1.14
CA HIS A 372 2.50 -2.85 0.96
C HIS A 372 2.63 -2.28 -0.46
N ASP A 373 2.71 -0.96 -0.56
CA ASP A 373 2.97 -0.20 -1.79
C ASP A 373 4.24 0.63 -1.63
N THR A 374 5.21 0.40 -2.51
CA THR A 374 6.53 1.02 -2.41
C THR A 374 6.48 2.55 -2.29
N ALA A 375 5.57 3.23 -3.00
CA ALA A 375 5.46 4.68 -2.95
C ALA A 375 4.84 5.16 -1.64
N ASN A 376 3.73 4.55 -1.26
CA ASN A 376 2.94 5.00 -0.11
C ASN A 376 3.59 4.65 1.22
N ASP A 377 4.12 3.43 1.36
CA ASP A 377 4.79 3.04 2.59
C ASP A 377 6.12 3.79 2.78
N ASN A 378 6.91 3.95 1.70
CA ASN A 378 8.12 4.76 1.76
C ASN A 378 7.81 6.22 2.15
N GLY A 379 6.78 6.81 1.51
CA GLY A 379 6.32 8.16 1.84
C GLY A 379 5.88 8.28 3.30
N GLY A 380 5.09 7.34 3.81
CA GLY A 380 4.61 7.31 5.20
C GLY A 380 5.73 7.14 6.22
N TRP A 381 6.66 6.23 5.98
CA TRP A 381 7.83 6.02 6.85
C TRP A 381 8.72 7.25 6.93
N GLN A 382 9.06 7.84 5.78
CA GLN A 382 9.88 9.04 5.76
C GLN A 382 9.14 10.29 6.28
N TRP A 383 7.80 10.31 6.19
CA TRP A 383 6.99 11.34 6.84
C TRP A 383 7.16 11.28 8.36
N ALA A 384 7.01 10.11 8.96
CA ALA A 384 7.17 9.90 10.41
C ALA A 384 8.62 10.14 10.87
N ALA A 385 9.60 9.69 10.10
CA ALA A 385 11.02 9.87 10.36
C ALA A 385 11.54 11.30 10.12
N SER A 386 10.71 12.23 9.64
CA SER A 386 11.10 13.60 9.27
C SER A 386 12.05 13.73 8.07
N THR A 387 12.33 12.63 7.38
CA THR A 387 13.28 12.55 6.26
C THR A 387 12.65 12.73 4.88
N GLY A 388 11.31 12.69 4.80
CA GLY A 388 10.52 12.69 3.57
C GLY A 388 10.11 14.06 3.06
N THR A 389 9.41 14.04 1.91
CA THR A 389 8.69 15.20 1.40
C THR A 389 7.46 15.48 2.27
N ASP A 390 7.12 16.75 2.45
CA ASP A 390 6.02 17.22 3.34
C ASP A 390 6.03 16.55 4.74
N ALA A 391 7.20 16.12 5.17
CA ALA A 391 7.37 15.33 6.38
C ALA A 391 7.09 16.14 7.64
N GLN A 392 6.64 15.44 8.67
CA GLN A 392 6.47 16.00 10.00
C GLN A 392 7.75 16.70 10.47
N PRO A 393 7.67 17.90 11.06
CA PRO A 393 8.84 18.55 11.66
C PRO A 393 9.50 17.67 12.72
N TYR A 394 10.82 17.60 12.74
CA TYR A 394 11.57 16.70 13.61
C TYR A 394 11.31 16.91 15.11
N PHE A 395 10.97 18.12 15.53
CA PHE A 395 10.65 18.47 16.92
C PHE A 395 9.22 18.09 17.34
N ARG A 396 8.36 17.68 16.39
CA ARG A 396 7.04 17.11 16.69
C ARG A 396 7.19 15.59 16.86
N VAL A 397 7.40 15.16 18.09
CA VAL A 397 7.45 13.76 18.46
C VAL A 397 6.08 13.35 19.01
N PHE A 398 5.48 12.30 18.46
CA PHE A 398 4.23 11.79 18.99
C PHE A 398 4.47 11.15 20.36
N ASN A 399 3.73 11.60 21.38
CA ASN A 399 3.68 10.88 22.64
C ASN A 399 2.70 9.71 22.49
N PRO A 400 3.14 8.46 22.56
CA PRO A 400 2.30 7.29 22.28
C PRO A 400 1.12 7.18 23.24
N THR A 401 1.28 7.59 24.50
CA THR A 401 0.21 7.62 25.49
C THR A 401 -0.88 8.62 25.09
N THR A 402 -0.51 9.86 24.80
CA THR A 402 -1.47 10.90 24.36
C THR A 402 -2.15 10.51 23.03
N GLN A 403 -1.45 9.80 22.13
CA GLN A 403 -2.07 9.27 20.92
C GLN A 403 -3.11 8.19 21.25
N GLY A 404 -2.79 7.27 22.20
CA GLY A 404 -3.73 6.27 22.68
C GLY A 404 -4.98 6.89 23.29
N GLU A 405 -4.81 7.81 24.26
CA GLU A 405 -5.93 8.54 24.90
C GLU A 405 -6.82 9.26 23.88
N ARG A 406 -6.21 9.85 22.86
CA ARG A 406 -6.96 10.66 21.87
C ARG A 406 -7.74 9.80 20.88
N TYR A 407 -7.16 8.71 20.39
CA TYR A 407 -7.69 7.96 19.26
C TYR A 407 -8.28 6.58 19.62
N ASP A 408 -8.11 6.16 20.86
CA ASP A 408 -8.74 4.97 21.45
C ASP A 408 -9.07 5.21 22.94
N PRO A 409 -9.87 6.27 23.27
CA PRO A 409 -10.08 6.74 24.65
C PRO A 409 -10.61 5.65 25.57
N ASP A 410 -11.44 4.75 25.06
CA ASP A 410 -12.00 3.64 25.81
C ASP A 410 -11.11 2.36 25.77
N ALA A 411 -9.93 2.43 25.12
CA ALA A 411 -8.99 1.34 24.92
C ALA A 411 -9.61 0.08 24.27
N GLU A 412 -10.61 0.26 23.39
CA GLU A 412 -11.28 -0.84 22.68
C GLU A 412 -10.37 -1.48 21.66
N TYR A 413 -9.65 -0.66 20.87
CA TYR A 413 -8.66 -1.14 19.92
C TYR A 413 -7.51 -1.84 20.64
N ILE A 414 -6.97 -1.24 21.70
CA ILE A 414 -5.89 -1.81 22.50
C ILE A 414 -6.28 -3.18 23.05
N ARG A 415 -7.46 -3.31 23.69
CA ARG A 415 -7.89 -4.60 24.26
C ARG A 415 -8.17 -5.66 23.19
N ARG A 416 -8.55 -5.27 22.01
CA ARG A 416 -8.80 -6.20 20.88
C ARG A 416 -7.54 -6.98 20.50
N TYR A 417 -6.37 -6.35 20.56
CA TYR A 417 -5.09 -6.95 20.15
C TYR A 417 -4.16 -7.27 21.32
N ILE A 418 -4.50 -6.85 22.55
CA ILE A 418 -3.74 -7.14 23.75
C ILE A 418 -4.66 -7.81 24.78
N PRO A 419 -4.88 -9.12 24.69
CA PRO A 419 -5.76 -9.85 25.61
C PRO A 419 -5.36 -9.71 27.07
N GLU A 420 -4.06 -9.52 27.37
CA GLU A 420 -3.53 -9.30 28.70
C GLU A 420 -4.13 -8.06 29.40
N LEU A 421 -4.62 -7.10 28.60
CA LEU A 421 -5.23 -5.85 29.09
C LEU A 421 -6.77 -5.85 29.07
N GLU A 422 -7.41 -6.97 28.71
CA GLU A 422 -8.88 -7.06 28.52
C GLU A 422 -9.66 -6.53 29.73
N SER A 423 -9.24 -6.89 30.96
CA SER A 423 -9.91 -6.50 32.21
C SER A 423 -9.37 -5.22 32.85
N VAL A 424 -8.34 -4.59 32.26
CA VAL A 424 -7.70 -3.39 32.81
C VAL A 424 -8.51 -2.14 32.44
N PRO A 425 -8.80 -1.24 33.41
CA PRO A 425 -9.51 0.01 33.11
C PRO A 425 -8.77 0.89 32.07
N ALA A 426 -9.49 1.56 31.18
CA ALA A 426 -8.90 2.36 30.11
C ALA A 426 -7.91 3.41 30.62
N GLY A 427 -8.25 4.14 31.68
CA GLY A 427 -7.34 5.13 32.29
C GLY A 427 -6.03 4.49 32.81
N THR A 428 -6.09 3.26 33.32
CA THR A 428 -4.89 2.51 33.75
C THR A 428 -4.06 2.06 32.54
N ILE A 429 -4.71 1.63 31.46
CA ILE A 429 -4.04 1.29 30.19
C ILE A 429 -3.28 2.51 29.64
N HIS A 430 -3.92 3.65 29.58
CA HIS A 430 -3.30 4.88 29.06
C HIS A 430 -2.20 5.44 29.97
N SER A 431 -2.26 5.18 31.29
CA SER A 431 -1.20 5.57 32.22
C SER A 431 -0.19 4.45 32.50
N TRP A 432 -0.15 3.37 31.70
CA TRP A 432 0.69 2.19 31.96
C TRP A 432 2.15 2.51 32.21
N HIS A 433 2.69 3.50 31.52
CA HIS A 433 4.07 3.95 31.65
C HIS A 433 4.40 4.62 33.00
N GLU A 434 3.40 5.15 33.69
CA GLU A 434 3.54 5.82 34.99
C GLU A 434 3.39 4.86 36.19
N LEU A 435 2.87 3.63 35.94
CA LEU A 435 2.62 2.67 37.01
C LEU A 435 3.93 2.10 37.56
N ASP A 436 3.97 1.91 38.85
CA ASP A 436 5.03 1.11 39.50
C ASP A 436 4.89 -0.38 39.17
N GLU A 437 5.97 -1.13 39.38
CA GLU A 437 6.02 -2.57 39.08
C GLU A 437 4.93 -3.36 39.81
N GLY A 438 4.68 -3.07 41.09
CA GLY A 438 3.67 -3.76 41.88
C GLY A 438 2.26 -3.55 41.32
N THR A 439 1.95 -2.33 40.87
CA THR A 439 0.67 -2.01 40.26
C THR A 439 0.52 -2.67 38.89
N ARG A 440 1.56 -2.69 38.07
CA ARG A 440 1.54 -3.44 36.77
C ARG A 440 1.32 -4.94 37.01
N GLN A 441 2.03 -5.53 37.96
CA GLN A 441 1.87 -6.96 38.30
C GLN A 441 0.46 -7.30 38.83
N MET A 442 -0.20 -6.35 39.49
CA MET A 442 -1.58 -6.54 39.98
C MET A 442 -2.58 -6.54 38.83
N HIS A 443 -2.41 -5.65 37.84
CA HIS A 443 -3.37 -5.46 36.73
C HIS A 443 -3.16 -6.44 35.58
N ALA A 444 -1.93 -6.60 35.10
CA ALA A 444 -1.59 -7.46 33.97
C ALA A 444 -0.14 -7.96 34.06
N PRO A 445 0.10 -9.03 34.84
CA PRO A 445 1.46 -9.53 35.09
C PRO A 445 2.15 -10.06 33.81
N ALA A 446 1.38 -10.38 32.76
CA ALA A 446 1.91 -10.89 31.50
C ALA A 446 2.21 -9.77 30.49
N TYR A 447 1.77 -8.52 30.73
CA TYR A 447 2.04 -7.42 29.83
C TYR A 447 3.30 -6.65 30.28
N PRO A 448 4.24 -6.32 29.35
CA PRO A 448 5.55 -5.78 29.72
C PRO A 448 5.51 -4.37 30.31
N ALA A 449 6.56 -4.01 31.01
CA ALA A 449 6.86 -2.63 31.37
C ALA A 449 7.39 -1.86 30.14
N PRO A 450 7.26 -0.52 30.12
CA PRO A 450 7.85 0.30 29.07
C PRO A 450 9.37 0.09 28.93
N ILE A 451 9.83 -0.12 27.71
CA ILE A 451 11.26 -0.36 27.42
C ILE A 451 12.09 0.93 27.36
N VAL A 452 11.44 2.08 27.23
CA VAL A 452 12.07 3.41 27.19
C VAL A 452 11.24 4.43 27.97
N ASP A 453 11.85 5.54 28.41
CA ASP A 453 11.15 6.74 28.86
C ASP A 453 10.94 7.69 27.68
N HIS A 454 9.67 7.99 27.35
CA HIS A 454 9.30 8.85 26.22
C HIS A 454 9.89 10.26 26.34
N SER A 455 9.94 10.86 27.53
CA SER A 455 10.42 12.23 27.72
C SER A 455 11.91 12.33 27.42
N GLU A 456 12.70 11.39 27.93
CA GLU A 456 14.14 11.31 27.66
C GLU A 456 14.42 11.05 26.17
N ARG A 457 13.66 10.14 25.57
CA ARG A 457 13.81 9.80 24.14
C ARG A 457 13.42 10.94 23.22
N ARG A 458 12.38 11.68 23.56
CA ARG A 458 11.97 12.89 22.82
C ARG A 458 13.09 13.93 22.77
N GLU A 459 13.75 14.19 23.90
CA GLU A 459 14.89 15.12 23.95
C GLU A 459 16.05 14.58 23.10
N SER A 460 16.41 13.32 23.24
CA SER A 460 17.45 12.66 22.46
C SER A 460 17.16 12.72 20.95
N ALA A 461 15.89 12.54 20.54
CA ALA A 461 15.50 12.64 19.13
C ALA A 461 15.71 14.06 18.58
N ILE A 462 15.31 15.08 19.34
CA ILE A 462 15.50 16.49 18.92
C ILE A 462 16.99 16.78 18.75
N GLU A 463 17.82 16.47 19.74
CA GLU A 463 19.28 16.66 19.66
C GLU A 463 19.91 15.89 18.48
N MET A 464 19.47 14.67 18.22
CA MET A 464 19.97 13.88 17.08
C MET A 464 19.73 14.60 15.74
N PHE A 465 18.52 15.17 15.57
CA PHE A 465 18.19 15.89 14.35
C PHE A 465 18.84 17.28 14.26
N GLU A 466 19.03 17.98 15.38
CA GLU A 466 19.77 19.26 15.44
C GLU A 466 21.22 19.05 15.02
N ARG A 467 21.90 18.01 15.53
CA ARG A 467 23.23 17.62 15.07
C ARG A 467 23.27 17.29 13.59
N ALA A 468 22.29 16.52 13.10
CA ALA A 468 22.24 16.18 11.67
C ALA A 468 22.05 17.41 10.77
N ARG A 469 21.41 18.47 11.25
CA ARG A 469 21.20 19.72 10.53
C ARG A 469 22.37 20.70 10.66
N GLY A 470 23.31 20.46 11.56
CA GLY A 470 24.41 21.40 11.84
C GLY A 470 23.96 22.63 12.62
N ASP A 471 22.88 22.51 13.41
CA ASP A 471 22.30 23.62 14.21
C ASP A 471 23.03 23.77 15.59
N GLU A 472 24.21 23.21 15.79
CA GLU A 472 25.07 23.36 17.00
C GLU A 472 25.86 24.66 17.00
#